data_ff87d19f9ecb8d1be77c775a7ce81b10
#
_entry.id   ff87d19f9ecb8d1be77c775a7ce81b10
#
_cell.length_a   1.000
_cell.length_b   1.000
_cell.length_c   1.000
_cell.angle_alpha   90.00
_cell.angle_beta   90.00
_cell.angle_gamma   90.00
#
_symmetry.space_group_name_H-M   'P 1'
#
loop_
_entity.id
_entity.type
_entity.pdbx_description
1 polymer ?
#
loop_
_entity_poly.entity_id
_entity_poly.type
_entity_poly.pdbx_seq_one_letter_code
_entity_poly.pdbx_strand_id
1 'polypeptide(L)'
;MLIYARFAALILTALTLGLSFAHVLEMPAKLAYAPDVYLALQTSLYVSFGSPNVGAFVEPAAILAVVSLGYLVRRRRRALWLTMGSAVCLLLAFPVVFFIFTEPANAFFRVAHLTSLPADFEPYRRQWEYSHAARFVLHAAGFALLALSVLIRPRAAHSELSPFTGGAIQTQRERSYSSPSPSPY
;
A
#
# COMPACT_ATOMS: atom_id res chain seq x y z
N MET A 1 -12.55 8.95 10.63
CA MET A 1 -12.69 7.84 9.66
C MET A 1 -11.49 7.70 8.72
N LEU A 2 -11.06 8.75 8.00
CA LEU A 2 -9.95 8.63 7.02
C LEU A 2 -8.61 8.15 7.63
N ILE A 3 -8.26 8.59 8.85
CA ILE A 3 -7.01 8.17 9.50
C ILE A 3 -7.01 6.67 9.81
N TYR A 4 -8.13 6.12 10.26
CA TYR A 4 -8.24 4.67 10.52
C TYR A 4 -8.18 3.84 9.23
N ALA A 5 -8.80 4.32 8.14
CA ALA A 5 -8.71 3.67 6.83
C ALA A 5 -7.26 3.66 6.31
N ARG A 6 -6.53 4.78 6.45
CA ARG A 6 -5.10 4.85 6.10
C ARG A 6 -4.26 3.90 6.94
N PHE A 7 -4.49 3.88 8.26
CA PHE A 7 -3.78 3.00 9.17
C PHE A 7 -4.03 1.53 8.84
N ALA A 8 -5.29 1.13 8.67
CA ALA A 8 -5.64 -0.24 8.31
C ALA A 8 -5.03 -0.67 6.97
N ALA A 9 -5.11 0.18 5.94
CA ALA A 9 -4.51 -0.11 4.64
C ALA A 9 -2.98 -0.27 4.73
N LEU A 10 -2.29 0.60 5.49
CA LEU A 10 -0.84 0.51 5.69
C LEU A 10 -0.45 -0.77 6.44
N ILE A 11 -1.13 -1.10 7.54
CA ILE A 11 -0.83 -2.31 8.33
C ILE A 11 -1.04 -3.57 7.50
N LEU A 12 -2.18 -3.70 6.84
CA LEU A 12 -2.48 -4.89 6.03
C LEU A 12 -1.49 -5.04 4.86
N THR A 13 -1.15 -3.95 4.18
CA THR A 13 -0.16 -3.98 3.09
C THR A 13 1.25 -4.27 3.61
N ALA A 14 1.62 -3.76 4.80
CA ALA A 14 2.90 -4.07 5.45
C ALA A 14 3.00 -5.55 5.84
N LEU A 15 1.92 -6.14 6.39
CA LEU A 15 1.87 -7.57 6.70
C LEU A 15 2.03 -8.42 5.43
N THR A 16 1.32 -8.07 4.35
CA THR A 16 1.45 -8.73 3.04
C THR A 16 2.88 -8.64 2.50
N LEU A 17 3.50 -7.46 2.57
CA LEU A 17 4.89 -7.25 2.18
C LEU A 17 5.84 -8.08 3.03
N GLY A 18 5.65 -8.11 4.36
CA GLY A 18 6.48 -8.90 5.28
C GLY A 18 6.45 -10.39 4.97
N LEU A 19 5.28 -10.94 4.68
CA LEU A 19 5.13 -12.35 4.29
C LEU A 19 5.90 -12.65 2.99
N SER A 20 5.76 -11.83 1.96
CA SER A 20 6.48 -12.03 0.70
C SER A 20 7.98 -11.78 0.82
N PHE A 21 8.40 -10.85 1.69
CA PHE A 21 9.81 -10.61 1.98
C PHE A 21 10.48 -11.79 2.67
N ALA A 22 9.80 -12.44 3.62
CA ALA A 22 10.31 -13.67 4.26
C ALA A 22 10.61 -14.74 3.22
N HIS A 23 9.71 -14.98 2.25
CA HIS A 23 9.96 -15.95 1.17
C HIS A 23 11.19 -15.61 0.32
N VAL A 24 11.43 -14.33 0.04
CA VAL A 24 12.63 -13.90 -0.72
C VAL A 24 13.92 -14.13 0.07
N LEU A 25 13.91 -13.89 1.38
CA LEU A 25 15.07 -14.15 2.24
C LEU A 25 15.38 -15.65 2.36
N GLU A 26 14.37 -16.50 2.37
CA GLU A 26 14.51 -17.95 2.46
C GLU A 26 14.89 -18.60 1.11
N MET A 27 14.59 -17.94 -0.01
CA MET A 27 14.72 -18.48 -1.38
C MET A 27 16.11 -19.07 -1.69
N PRO A 28 17.26 -18.44 -1.37
CA PRO A 28 18.57 -19.02 -1.70
C PRO A 28 18.81 -20.36 -0.98
N ALA A 29 18.42 -20.44 0.30
CA ALA A 29 18.55 -21.69 1.08
C ALA A 29 17.59 -22.77 0.55
N LYS A 30 16.33 -22.40 0.27
CA LYS A 30 15.32 -23.33 -0.23
C LYS A 30 15.66 -23.90 -1.60
N LEU A 31 16.25 -23.11 -2.48
CA LEU A 31 16.72 -23.61 -3.78
C LEU A 31 17.92 -24.58 -3.67
N ALA A 32 18.67 -24.54 -2.56
CA ALA A 32 19.79 -25.44 -2.30
C ALA A 32 19.41 -26.71 -1.52
N TYR A 33 18.22 -26.78 -0.94
CA TYR A 33 17.79 -27.95 -0.16
C TYR A 33 17.61 -29.20 -1.04
N ALA A 34 17.85 -30.37 -0.45
CA ALA A 34 17.42 -31.63 -1.05
C ALA A 34 15.90 -31.62 -1.26
N PRO A 35 15.36 -32.27 -2.32
CA PRO A 35 13.94 -32.22 -2.65
C PRO A 35 13.01 -32.68 -1.55
N ASP A 36 13.41 -33.70 -0.77
CA ASP A 36 12.66 -34.21 0.37
C ASP A 36 12.52 -33.18 1.50
N VAL A 37 13.62 -32.48 1.82
CA VAL A 37 13.63 -31.39 2.82
C VAL A 37 12.73 -30.23 2.35
N TYR A 38 12.84 -29.86 1.08
CA TYR A 38 11.99 -28.81 0.52
C TYR A 38 10.51 -29.19 0.59
N LEU A 39 10.15 -30.42 0.17
CA LEU A 39 8.77 -30.88 0.22
C LEU A 39 8.24 -30.95 1.65
N ALA A 40 9.06 -31.39 2.61
CA ALA A 40 8.70 -31.41 4.02
C ALA A 40 8.37 -30.01 4.55
N LEU A 41 9.13 -28.97 4.16
CA LEU A 41 8.83 -27.58 4.50
C LEU A 41 7.52 -27.10 3.86
N GLN A 42 7.29 -27.40 2.58
CA GLN A 42 6.07 -27.00 1.86
C GLN A 42 4.80 -27.61 2.50
N THR A 43 4.88 -28.84 2.97
CA THR A 43 3.74 -29.58 3.52
C THR A 43 3.56 -29.41 5.03
N SER A 44 4.50 -28.82 5.74
CA SER A 44 4.41 -28.59 7.20
C SER A 44 4.42 -27.10 7.57
N LEU A 45 5.47 -26.36 7.23
CA LEU A 45 5.64 -24.97 7.66
C LEU A 45 4.66 -24.02 6.96
N TYR A 46 4.46 -24.19 5.66
CA TYR A 46 3.67 -23.24 4.87
C TYR A 46 2.16 -23.51 4.85
N VAL A 47 1.67 -24.57 5.49
CA VAL A 47 0.23 -24.83 5.57
C VAL A 47 -0.56 -23.70 6.23
N SER A 48 0.05 -22.98 7.19
CA SER A 48 -0.58 -21.85 7.88
C SER A 48 -0.70 -20.58 7.03
N PHE A 49 0.03 -20.51 5.91
CA PHE A 49 0.00 -19.35 5.00
C PHE A 49 -1.13 -19.43 3.96
N GLY A 50 -1.67 -20.63 3.70
CA GLY A 50 -2.74 -20.88 2.74
C GLY A 50 -4.11 -21.06 3.39
N SER A 51 -5.14 -21.23 2.54
CA SER A 51 -6.50 -21.54 2.98
C SER A 51 -6.58 -22.90 3.67
N PRO A 52 -7.34 -23.04 4.76
CA PRO A 52 -8.31 -22.08 5.35
C PRO A 52 -7.72 -21.15 6.42
N ASN A 53 -6.40 -21.04 6.54
CA ASN A 53 -5.74 -20.33 7.63
C ASN A 53 -5.67 -18.81 7.40
N VAL A 54 -5.25 -18.08 8.43
CA VAL A 54 -5.25 -16.61 8.49
C VAL A 54 -4.45 -15.99 7.33
N GLY A 55 -3.34 -16.61 6.92
CA GLY A 55 -2.50 -16.11 5.83
C GLY A 55 -3.24 -15.88 4.52
N ALA A 56 -4.22 -16.74 4.21
CA ALA A 56 -5.02 -16.61 2.99
C ALA A 56 -5.91 -15.35 2.95
N PHE A 57 -6.22 -14.74 4.09
CA PHE A 57 -7.13 -13.60 4.16
C PHE A 57 -6.42 -12.25 4.23
N VAL A 58 -5.13 -12.22 4.55
CA VAL A 58 -4.37 -10.97 4.75
C VAL A 58 -4.30 -10.16 3.46
N GLU A 59 -3.98 -10.80 2.34
CA GLU A 59 -3.81 -10.12 1.06
C GLU A 59 -5.14 -9.64 0.44
N PRO A 60 -6.22 -10.44 0.39
CA PRO A 60 -7.55 -9.94 0.05
C PRO A 60 -8.01 -8.78 0.92
N ALA A 61 -7.77 -8.84 2.24
CA ALA A 61 -8.09 -7.75 3.15
C ALA A 61 -7.29 -6.48 2.85
N ALA A 62 -6.00 -6.60 2.50
CA ALA A 62 -5.16 -5.49 2.08
C ALA A 62 -5.71 -4.83 0.80
N ILE A 63 -6.08 -5.62 -0.20
CA ILE A 63 -6.69 -5.13 -1.45
C ILE A 63 -7.99 -4.35 -1.14
N LEU A 64 -8.88 -4.93 -0.35
CA LEU A 64 -10.14 -4.28 0.03
C LEU A 64 -9.91 -2.98 0.79
N ALA A 65 -8.94 -2.95 1.72
CA ALA A 65 -8.60 -1.75 2.47
C ALA A 65 -8.04 -0.64 1.57
N VAL A 66 -7.13 -0.98 0.62
CA VAL A 66 -6.54 -0.01 -0.32
C VAL A 66 -7.59 0.52 -1.30
N VAL A 67 -8.46 -0.34 -1.85
CA VAL A 67 -9.55 0.08 -2.75
C VAL A 67 -10.53 0.99 -2.01
N SER A 68 -10.93 0.62 -0.79
CA SER A 68 -11.79 1.45 0.06
C SER A 68 -11.16 2.81 0.37
N LEU A 69 -9.85 2.84 0.66
CA LEU A 69 -9.11 4.09 0.84
C LEU A 69 -9.11 4.93 -0.44
N GLY A 70 -8.92 4.31 -1.62
CA GLY A 70 -9.02 4.98 -2.91
C GLY A 70 -10.35 5.73 -3.08
N TYR A 71 -11.45 5.08 -2.73
CA TYR A 71 -12.77 5.72 -2.72
C TYR A 71 -12.85 6.91 -1.75
N LEU A 72 -12.31 6.77 -0.54
CA LEU A 72 -12.31 7.85 0.45
C LEU A 72 -11.46 9.06 0.03
N VAL A 73 -10.37 8.84 -0.71
CA VAL A 73 -9.47 9.91 -1.17
C VAL A 73 -9.78 10.39 -2.60
N ARG A 74 -10.87 9.93 -3.24
CA ARG A 74 -11.19 10.19 -4.65
C ARG A 74 -11.20 11.66 -5.07
N ARG A 75 -11.45 12.58 -4.15
CA ARG A 75 -11.41 14.03 -4.39
C ARG A 75 -10.00 14.62 -4.36
N ARG A 76 -8.99 13.85 -3.93
CA ARG A 76 -7.59 14.25 -3.81
C ARG A 76 -6.78 13.61 -4.92
N ARG A 77 -6.74 14.18 -6.12
CA ARG A 77 -6.17 13.56 -7.34
C ARG A 77 -4.82 12.87 -7.13
N ARG A 78 -3.84 13.53 -6.51
CA ARG A 78 -2.51 12.93 -6.28
C ARG A 78 -2.56 11.70 -5.37
N ALA A 79 -3.26 11.80 -4.23
CA ALA A 79 -3.43 10.68 -3.31
C ALA A 79 -4.21 9.54 -3.99
N LEU A 80 -5.24 9.86 -4.79
CA LEU A 80 -6.00 8.86 -5.53
C LEU A 80 -5.10 8.07 -6.48
N TRP A 81 -4.32 8.72 -7.34
CA TRP A 81 -3.48 8.01 -8.31
C TRP A 81 -2.44 7.10 -7.65
N LEU A 82 -1.83 7.55 -6.55
CA LEU A 82 -0.89 6.74 -5.79
C LEU A 82 -1.58 5.55 -5.11
N THR A 83 -2.77 5.77 -4.52
CA THR A 83 -3.55 4.67 -3.91
C THR A 83 -4.04 3.68 -4.96
N MET A 84 -4.46 4.15 -6.15
CA MET A 84 -4.85 3.27 -7.25
C MET A 84 -3.65 2.49 -7.82
N GLY A 85 -2.49 3.12 -7.95
CA GLY A 85 -1.25 2.43 -8.32
C GLY A 85 -0.90 1.30 -7.32
N SER A 86 -1.06 1.57 -6.02
CA SER A 86 -0.93 0.54 -4.98
C SER A 86 -1.93 -0.60 -5.18
N ALA A 87 -3.22 -0.27 -5.41
CA ALA A 87 -4.24 -1.29 -5.66
C ALA A 87 -3.91 -2.16 -6.89
N VAL A 88 -3.44 -1.56 -7.98
CA VAL A 88 -3.01 -2.29 -9.17
C VAL A 88 -1.86 -3.25 -8.86
N CYS A 89 -0.85 -2.82 -8.11
CA CYS A 89 0.26 -3.69 -7.71
C CYS A 89 -0.24 -4.90 -6.90
N LEU A 90 -1.13 -4.70 -5.92
CA LEU A 90 -1.71 -5.78 -5.12
C LEU A 90 -2.58 -6.71 -5.96
N LEU A 91 -3.37 -6.17 -6.88
CA LEU A 91 -4.19 -6.97 -7.81
C LEU A 91 -3.34 -7.76 -8.79
N LEU A 92 -2.20 -7.25 -9.22
CA LEU A 92 -1.26 -8.05 -10.02
C LEU A 92 -0.58 -9.14 -9.20
N ALA A 93 -0.22 -8.87 -7.93
CA ALA A 93 0.44 -9.85 -7.08
C ALA A 93 -0.49 -11.03 -6.73
N PHE A 94 -1.73 -10.76 -6.30
CA PHE A 94 -2.63 -11.81 -5.83
C PHE A 94 -3.46 -12.44 -6.95
N PRO A 95 -4.42 -11.77 -7.64
CA PRO A 95 -5.22 -12.46 -8.64
C PRO A 95 -4.43 -12.95 -9.86
N VAL A 96 -3.34 -12.27 -10.24
CA VAL A 96 -2.60 -12.63 -11.45
C VAL A 96 -1.43 -13.57 -11.12
N VAL A 97 -0.41 -13.08 -10.40
CA VAL A 97 0.80 -13.88 -10.16
C VAL A 97 0.49 -15.11 -9.30
N PHE A 98 -0.33 -14.96 -8.26
CA PHE A 98 -0.66 -16.09 -7.39
C PHE A 98 -1.40 -17.19 -8.13
N PHE A 99 -2.51 -16.89 -8.81
CA PHE A 99 -3.34 -17.94 -9.44
C PHE A 99 -2.71 -18.50 -10.72
N ILE A 100 -1.89 -17.73 -11.43
CA ILE A 100 -1.25 -18.22 -12.67
C ILE A 100 0.03 -19.02 -12.37
N PHE A 101 0.80 -18.63 -11.36
CA PHE A 101 2.12 -19.21 -11.13
C PHE A 101 2.26 -19.88 -9.76
N THR A 102 1.81 -19.27 -8.66
CA THR A 102 2.02 -19.79 -7.32
C THR A 102 1.10 -20.97 -7.03
N GLU A 103 -0.19 -20.85 -7.33
CA GLU A 103 -1.19 -21.87 -7.02
C GLU A 103 -1.02 -23.18 -7.79
N PRO A 104 -0.63 -23.20 -9.08
CA PRO A 104 -0.28 -24.46 -9.75
C PRO A 104 0.87 -25.20 -9.06
N ALA A 105 1.89 -24.49 -8.58
CA ALA A 105 2.99 -25.10 -7.82
C ALA A 105 2.52 -25.60 -6.44
N ASN A 106 1.66 -24.85 -5.74
CA ASN A 106 1.04 -25.31 -4.50
C ASN A 106 0.21 -26.60 -4.74
N ALA A 107 -0.57 -26.65 -5.81
CA ALA A 107 -1.37 -27.83 -6.16
C ALA A 107 -0.47 -29.05 -6.41
N PHE A 108 0.66 -28.87 -7.09
CA PHE A 108 1.65 -29.90 -7.31
C PHE A 108 2.22 -30.41 -5.97
N PHE A 109 2.67 -29.55 -5.07
CA PHE A 109 3.26 -29.95 -3.78
C PHE A 109 2.24 -30.62 -2.84
N ARG A 110 0.95 -30.26 -2.91
CA ARG A 110 -0.10 -30.91 -2.10
C ARG A 110 -0.30 -32.39 -2.40
N VAL A 111 0.04 -32.84 -3.60
CA VAL A 111 -0.11 -34.25 -4.03
C VAL A 111 1.22 -34.99 -4.17
N ALA A 112 2.35 -34.30 -4.04
CA ALA A 112 3.66 -34.91 -4.08
C ALA A 112 3.94 -35.73 -2.81
N HIS A 113 4.59 -36.88 -2.98
CA HIS A 113 4.97 -37.77 -1.88
C HIS A 113 6.48 -37.86 -1.71
N LEU A 114 6.95 -37.88 -0.47
CA LEU A 114 8.39 -37.97 -0.13
C LEU A 114 9.04 -39.27 -0.63
N THR A 115 8.26 -40.34 -0.80
CA THR A 115 8.75 -41.65 -1.25
C THR A 115 8.91 -41.79 -2.76
N SER A 116 8.26 -40.89 -3.53
CA SER A 116 8.32 -40.90 -5.00
C SER A 116 8.20 -39.48 -5.53
N LEU A 117 9.33 -38.79 -5.64
CA LEU A 117 9.37 -37.43 -6.16
C LEU A 117 9.06 -37.42 -7.67
N PRO A 118 8.09 -36.61 -8.13
CA PRO A 118 7.79 -36.48 -9.55
C PRO A 118 8.96 -35.87 -10.33
N ALA A 119 9.10 -36.23 -11.61
CA ALA A 119 10.16 -35.70 -12.50
C ALA A 119 10.13 -34.17 -12.64
N ASP A 120 8.92 -33.57 -12.53
CA ASP A 120 8.71 -32.12 -12.67
C ASP A 120 8.93 -31.34 -11.37
N PHE A 121 9.53 -31.95 -10.34
CA PHE A 121 9.73 -31.30 -9.04
C PHE A 121 10.53 -29.98 -9.14
N GLU A 122 11.66 -29.98 -9.82
CA GLU A 122 12.53 -28.81 -9.94
C GLU A 122 11.90 -27.64 -10.72
N PRO A 123 11.20 -27.83 -11.83
CA PRO A 123 10.40 -26.80 -12.48
C PRO A 123 9.39 -26.15 -11.54
N TYR A 124 8.59 -26.92 -10.79
CA TYR A 124 7.60 -26.38 -9.88
C TYR A 124 8.22 -25.69 -8.66
N ARG A 125 9.35 -26.20 -8.13
CA ARG A 125 10.11 -25.53 -7.08
C ARG A 125 10.56 -24.13 -7.54
N ARG A 126 11.19 -24.01 -8.69
CA ARG A 126 11.61 -22.73 -9.25
C ARG A 126 10.42 -21.81 -9.52
N GLN A 127 9.36 -22.32 -10.09
CA GLN A 127 8.14 -21.56 -10.35
C GLN A 127 7.58 -20.96 -9.06
N TRP A 128 7.51 -21.75 -7.98
CA TRP A 128 7.04 -21.30 -6.68
C TRP A 128 7.93 -20.18 -6.11
N GLU A 129 9.24 -20.40 -6.06
CA GLU A 129 10.18 -19.42 -5.49
C GLU A 129 10.19 -18.11 -6.30
N TYR A 130 10.28 -18.16 -7.62
CA TYR A 130 10.30 -16.96 -8.45
C TYR A 130 8.95 -16.24 -8.48
N SER A 131 7.85 -16.94 -8.36
CA SER A 131 6.53 -16.32 -8.24
C SER A 131 6.41 -15.50 -6.95
N HIS A 132 6.96 -15.99 -5.84
CA HIS A 132 7.01 -15.25 -4.58
C HIS A 132 7.96 -14.03 -4.67
N ALA A 133 9.08 -14.15 -5.36
CA ALA A 133 9.97 -13.02 -5.61
C ALA A 133 9.28 -11.92 -6.47
N ALA A 134 8.56 -12.30 -7.50
CA ALA A 134 7.77 -11.37 -8.31
C ALA A 134 6.67 -10.68 -7.48
N ARG A 135 5.97 -11.43 -6.64
CA ARG A 135 4.97 -10.88 -5.71
C ARG A 135 5.58 -9.91 -4.70
N PHE A 136 6.77 -10.22 -4.17
CA PHE A 136 7.49 -9.29 -3.30
C PHE A 136 7.75 -7.94 -3.96
N VAL A 137 8.23 -7.92 -5.21
CA VAL A 137 8.48 -6.66 -5.94
C VAL A 137 7.19 -5.86 -6.09
N LEU A 138 6.09 -6.52 -6.44
CA LEU A 138 4.78 -5.87 -6.55
C LEU A 138 4.27 -5.34 -5.21
N HIS A 139 4.40 -6.12 -4.13
CA HIS A 139 4.02 -5.70 -2.78
C HIS A 139 4.86 -4.51 -2.29
N ALA A 140 6.17 -4.52 -2.54
CA ALA A 140 7.06 -3.42 -2.18
C ALA A 140 6.70 -2.13 -2.94
N ALA A 141 6.47 -2.22 -4.25
CA ALA A 141 6.01 -1.09 -5.05
C ALA A 141 4.64 -0.58 -4.58
N GLY A 142 3.69 -1.49 -4.33
CA GLY A 142 2.36 -1.17 -3.82
C GLY A 142 2.41 -0.48 -2.46
N PHE A 143 3.21 -0.99 -1.53
CA PHE A 143 3.41 -0.37 -0.21
C PHE A 143 4.05 1.02 -0.32
N ALA A 144 5.09 1.19 -1.15
CA ALA A 144 5.73 2.48 -1.37
C ALA A 144 4.76 3.52 -1.92
N LEU A 145 3.96 3.17 -2.93
CA LEU A 145 2.92 4.04 -3.48
C LEU A 145 1.87 4.42 -2.44
N LEU A 146 1.43 3.46 -1.62
CA LEU A 146 0.47 3.70 -0.54
C LEU A 146 1.04 4.63 0.53
N ALA A 147 2.27 4.40 0.97
CA ALA A 147 2.96 5.24 1.95
C ALA A 147 3.10 6.68 1.42
N LEU A 148 3.51 6.87 0.17
CA LEU A 148 3.54 8.17 -0.47
C LEU A 148 2.16 8.83 -0.51
N SER A 149 1.09 8.08 -0.83
CA SER A 149 -0.29 8.60 -0.83
C SER A 149 -0.70 9.16 0.54
N VAL A 150 -0.27 8.49 1.61
CA VAL A 150 -0.59 8.90 2.99
C VAL A 150 0.22 10.12 3.43
N LEU A 151 1.48 10.23 3.00
CA LEU A 151 2.40 11.31 3.37
C LEU A 151 2.12 12.62 2.64
N ILE A 152 1.46 12.59 1.47
CA ILE A 152 1.12 13.81 0.73
C ILE A 152 0.16 14.67 1.55
N ARG A 153 0.65 15.84 1.98
CA ARG A 153 -0.17 16.86 2.63
C ARG A 153 -1.12 17.51 1.63
N PRO A 154 -2.34 17.89 2.02
CA PRO A 154 -3.16 18.79 1.22
C PRO A 154 -2.37 20.07 0.97
N ARG A 155 -2.34 20.55 -0.27
CA ARG A 155 -1.85 21.90 -0.54
C ARG A 155 -2.70 22.84 0.31
N ALA A 156 -2.08 23.59 1.22
CA ALA A 156 -2.75 24.69 1.88
C ALA A 156 -3.33 25.55 0.75
N ALA A 157 -4.64 25.77 0.75
CA ALA A 157 -5.21 26.84 -0.06
C ALA A 157 -4.41 28.07 0.36
N HIS A 158 -3.70 28.72 -0.59
CA HIS A 158 -3.22 30.06 -0.38
C HIS A 158 -4.47 30.84 0.00
N SER A 159 -4.66 31.10 1.29
CA SER A 159 -5.50 32.20 1.72
C SER A 159 -4.85 33.39 1.04
N GLU A 160 -5.47 33.86 -0.04
CA GLU A 160 -5.22 35.20 -0.52
C GLU A 160 -5.42 36.09 0.70
N LEU A 161 -4.28 36.48 1.28
CA LEU A 161 -4.24 37.68 2.09
C LEU A 161 -4.70 38.75 1.13
N SER A 162 -6.01 39.01 1.12
CA SER A 162 -6.58 40.23 0.55
C SER A 162 -5.68 41.36 1.05
N PRO A 163 -5.03 42.12 0.16
CA PRO A 163 -4.29 43.29 0.63
C PRO A 163 -5.36 44.14 1.29
N PHE A 164 -5.24 44.23 2.62
CA PHE A 164 -6.05 45.12 3.42
C PHE A 164 -5.85 46.49 2.78
N THR A 165 -6.79 46.95 2.00
CA THR A 165 -6.91 48.31 1.51
C THR A 165 -7.03 49.20 2.73
N GLY A 166 -5.86 49.55 3.27
CA GLY A 166 -5.69 50.64 4.24
C GLY A 166 -5.94 51.98 3.54
N GLY A 167 -7.20 52.24 3.21
CA GLY A 167 -7.60 53.44 2.48
C GLY A 167 -8.76 54.22 3.11
N ALA A 168 -9.18 53.87 4.34
CA ALA A 168 -10.36 54.49 4.91
C ALA A 168 -10.20 55.17 6.27
N ILE A 169 -8.98 55.34 6.79
CA ILE A 169 -8.75 55.99 8.12
C ILE A 169 -8.11 57.37 8.05
N GLN A 170 -7.71 57.84 6.84
CA GLN A 170 -7.02 59.13 6.74
C GLN A 170 -7.89 60.34 6.44
N THR A 171 -9.19 60.17 6.11
CA THR A 171 -10.11 61.28 5.79
C THR A 171 -10.94 61.81 6.95
N GLN A 172 -10.85 61.25 8.15
CA GLN A 172 -11.61 61.73 9.30
C GLN A 172 -10.81 62.59 10.27
N ARG A 173 -9.47 62.72 10.10
CA ARG A 173 -8.63 63.54 10.97
C ARG A 173 -8.44 64.99 10.51
N GLU A 174 -8.76 65.34 9.23
CA GLU A 174 -8.63 66.68 8.70
C GLU A 174 -9.89 67.56 8.82
N ARG A 175 -11.03 67.01 9.27
CA ARG A 175 -12.26 67.82 9.48
C ARG A 175 -12.44 68.40 10.88
N SER A 176 -11.52 68.14 11.81
CA SER A 176 -11.68 68.60 13.21
C SER A 176 -10.81 69.87 13.52
N TYR A 177 -10.18 70.51 12.54
CA TYR A 177 -9.27 71.62 12.76
C TYR A 177 -9.69 72.95 12.07
N SER A 178 -10.94 73.07 11.61
CA SER A 178 -11.46 74.32 11.05
C SER A 178 -12.71 74.80 11.80
N SER A 179 -12.55 75.16 13.06
CA SER A 179 -13.53 76.00 13.72
C SER A 179 -12.92 77.39 13.88
N PRO A 180 -13.52 78.45 13.32
CA PRO A 180 -13.01 79.82 13.54
C PRO A 180 -13.39 80.27 14.95
N SER A 181 -12.42 80.92 15.62
CA SER A 181 -12.57 81.57 16.88
C SER A 181 -13.55 82.73 16.79
N PRO A 182 -14.42 82.98 17.80
CA PRO A 182 -15.23 84.16 17.83
C PRO A 182 -14.41 85.37 18.19
N SER A 183 -14.59 86.48 17.42
CA SER A 183 -14.04 87.81 17.66
C SER A 183 -14.71 88.48 18.88
N PRO A 184 -13.98 89.20 19.66
CA PRO A 184 -14.51 89.96 20.77
C PRO A 184 -15.00 91.34 20.34
N TYR A 185 -16.28 91.67 20.51
CA TYR A 185 -16.87 92.93 20.87
C TYR A 185 -18.19 92.70 21.57
#